data_d23c5212926fc4f38e3a17db10ca0560
#
_entry.id   d23c5212926fc4f38e3a17db10ca0560
#
_cell.length_a   1.000
_cell.length_b   1.000
_cell.length_c   1.000
_cell.angle_alpha   90.00
_cell.angle_beta   90.00
_cell.angle_gamma   90.00
#
_symmetry.space_group_name_H-M   'P 1'
#
loop_
_entity.id
_entity.type
_entity.pdbx_description
1 polymer ?
#
loop_
_entity_poly.entity_id
_entity_poly.type
_entity_poly.pdbx_seq_one_letter_code
_entity_poly.pdbx_strand_id
1 'polypeptide(L)'
;MLFSSVPFLFYFLHAVLLVYFLVPKRAKNGVLLLSSLVFYGWGEPRYLPVMLVSILQGYIFGRLIERFRDTRRAKLFLVLSVLLSLGTLAYFKYADFMIANLNALTGLSAPLLRLALPVGISFYTFQILSYTVDVYRGTVPAQRNFIDLAAYIAMFPQLIAGPIVRYSDIAVQLKTREHSVSEAASGARRFILGLAKKILLANLLGELVSSFRASADLSVLYYWLGAIAFTLQIYYDFSGYSDMAIGLGRIFGFRFPENFQYPYLSGSITEFWRRWHISLGSWFRDYLYIPLGGNRKGSARQLLNILLVWLATGLWHGAAWNFVLWGLLYAVLLTAEKLFLLRGLQKLHVLNHVYVLLFVTLGFVLFDASSVQDAAQSIRAMFGGGGLPLVSAESLYELRSCTVLLLLAVAGATPLAKSLCAAVQRSRAGKTALAVLEPVGLTALLAVCAAFLVDGSFNPFLYFRF
;
A
#
# COMPACT_ATOMS: atom_id res chain seq x y z
N MET A 1 12.55 -9.60 -6.07
CA MET A 1 12.81 -10.19 -4.72
C MET A 1 11.75 -9.67 -3.76
N LEU A 2 11.30 -10.47 -2.76
CA LEU A 2 10.32 -10.05 -1.73
C LEU A 2 11.02 -9.86 -0.39
N PHE A 3 10.55 -8.94 0.45
CA PHE A 3 11.06 -8.78 1.82
C PHE A 3 10.84 -10.03 2.69
N SER A 4 9.71 -10.70 2.47
CA SER A 4 9.37 -11.98 3.09
C SER A 4 9.92 -13.16 2.29
N SER A 5 11.22 -13.17 2.03
CA SER A 5 11.91 -14.30 1.38
C SER A 5 13.26 -14.59 2.00
N VAL A 6 13.65 -15.87 2.02
CA VAL A 6 14.96 -16.31 2.54
C VAL A 6 16.12 -15.59 1.85
N PRO A 7 16.17 -15.46 0.50
CA PRO A 7 17.24 -14.72 -0.17
C PRO A 7 17.35 -13.25 0.26
N PHE A 8 16.20 -12.58 0.50
CA PHE A 8 16.25 -11.21 0.96
C PHE A 8 16.75 -11.10 2.40
N LEU A 9 16.18 -11.89 3.32
CA LEU A 9 16.44 -11.76 4.75
C LEU A 9 17.90 -12.16 5.11
N PHE A 10 18.38 -13.27 4.57
CA PHE A 10 19.63 -13.86 5.02
C PHE A 10 20.85 -13.53 4.15
N TYR A 11 20.64 -13.12 2.89
CA TYR A 11 21.75 -12.80 1.99
C TYR A 11 21.75 -11.32 1.59
N PHE A 12 20.70 -10.88 0.90
CA PHE A 12 20.67 -9.54 0.31
C PHE A 12 20.74 -8.44 1.38
N LEU A 13 19.87 -8.49 2.39
CA LEU A 13 19.81 -7.46 3.42
C LEU A 13 21.13 -7.35 4.20
N HIS A 14 21.73 -8.48 4.59
CA HIS A 14 23.00 -8.47 5.31
C HIS A 14 24.15 -7.92 4.47
N ALA A 15 24.24 -8.33 3.19
CA ALA A 15 25.24 -7.81 2.27
C ALA A 15 25.10 -6.30 2.07
N VAL A 16 23.87 -5.82 1.87
CA VAL A 16 23.59 -4.39 1.70
C VAL A 16 23.92 -3.61 2.96
N LEU A 17 23.52 -4.07 4.14
CA LEU A 17 23.84 -3.41 5.41
C LEU A 17 25.34 -3.33 5.64
N LEU A 18 26.06 -4.44 5.43
CA LEU A 18 27.51 -4.49 5.58
C LEU A 18 28.19 -3.44 4.68
N VAL A 19 27.89 -3.48 3.37
CA VAL A 19 28.49 -2.53 2.43
C VAL A 19 28.08 -1.08 2.76
N TYR A 20 26.82 -0.84 3.08
CA TYR A 20 26.30 0.50 3.38
C TYR A 20 26.97 1.14 4.60
N PHE A 21 27.24 0.37 5.66
CA PHE A 21 27.90 0.92 6.86
C PHE A 21 29.42 0.99 6.74
N LEU A 22 30.05 0.22 5.86
CA LEU A 22 31.50 0.29 5.60
C LEU A 22 31.91 1.46 4.70
N VAL A 23 31.04 1.88 3.78
CA VAL A 23 31.39 2.98 2.84
C VAL A 23 31.31 4.37 3.48
N PRO A 24 32.09 5.34 2.98
CA PRO A 24 32.00 6.72 3.46
C PRO A 24 30.63 7.35 3.14
N LYS A 25 30.26 8.38 3.90
CA LYS A 25 28.93 9.04 3.79
C LYS A 25 28.57 9.43 2.35
N ARG A 26 29.54 9.87 1.55
CA ARG A 26 29.32 10.29 0.13
C ARG A 26 28.92 9.15 -0.79
N ALA A 27 29.32 7.92 -0.50
CA ALA A 27 29.02 6.74 -1.31
C ALA A 27 27.69 6.06 -0.93
N LYS A 28 27.10 6.37 0.21
CA LYS A 28 25.92 5.71 0.74
C LYS A 28 24.69 5.72 -0.22
N ASN A 29 24.45 6.85 -0.90
CA ASN A 29 23.36 6.93 -1.89
C ASN A 29 23.64 6.07 -3.13
N GLY A 30 24.91 5.98 -3.55
CA GLY A 30 25.33 5.07 -4.62
C GLY A 30 25.13 3.60 -4.26
N VAL A 31 25.46 3.21 -3.03
CA VAL A 31 25.19 1.84 -2.53
C VAL A 31 23.70 1.55 -2.50
N LEU A 32 22.88 2.47 -1.99
CA LEU A 32 21.42 2.30 -1.99
C LEU A 32 20.87 2.18 -3.40
N LEU A 33 21.32 3.03 -4.35
CA LEU A 33 20.91 2.94 -5.74
C LEU A 33 21.29 1.57 -6.32
N LEU A 34 22.55 1.18 -6.24
CA LEU A 34 23.02 -0.09 -6.81
C LEU A 34 22.26 -1.29 -6.21
N SER A 35 22.12 -1.32 -4.88
CA SER A 35 21.35 -2.37 -4.19
C SER A 35 19.90 -2.39 -4.64
N SER A 36 19.28 -1.21 -4.86
CA SER A 36 17.92 -1.11 -5.33
C SER A 36 17.76 -1.61 -6.77
N LEU A 37 18.71 -1.30 -7.64
CA LEU A 37 18.71 -1.82 -9.01
C LEU A 37 18.90 -3.34 -9.05
N VAL A 38 19.76 -3.90 -8.19
CA VAL A 38 19.91 -5.36 -8.02
C VAL A 38 18.61 -5.97 -7.48
N PHE A 39 17.99 -5.37 -6.46
CA PHE A 39 16.73 -5.83 -5.88
C PHE A 39 15.60 -5.87 -6.92
N TYR A 40 15.46 -4.80 -7.71
CA TYR A 40 14.47 -4.69 -8.78
C TYR A 40 14.76 -5.66 -9.93
N GLY A 41 15.99 -5.65 -10.43
CA GLY A 41 16.44 -6.48 -11.54
C GLY A 41 16.39 -7.98 -11.24
N TRP A 42 16.46 -8.39 -9.97
CA TRP A 42 16.28 -9.79 -9.56
C TRP A 42 14.92 -10.36 -9.94
N GLY A 43 13.85 -9.55 -9.84
CA GLY A 43 12.50 -9.97 -10.18
C GLY A 43 12.06 -9.54 -11.59
N GLU A 44 12.52 -8.37 -12.03
CA GLU A 44 12.01 -7.69 -13.22
C GLU A 44 13.13 -7.14 -14.14
N PRO A 45 14.06 -7.97 -14.62
CA PRO A 45 15.21 -7.48 -15.39
C PRO A 45 14.81 -6.77 -16.69
N ARG A 46 13.70 -7.19 -17.32
CA ARG A 46 13.20 -6.61 -18.59
C ARG A 46 12.71 -5.18 -18.42
N TYR A 47 12.21 -4.80 -17.24
CA TYR A 47 11.61 -3.49 -16.97
C TYR A 47 12.56 -2.52 -16.26
N LEU A 48 13.77 -2.96 -15.93
CA LEU A 48 14.82 -2.08 -15.38
C LEU A 48 15.11 -0.86 -16.29
N PRO A 49 15.21 -1.00 -17.62
CA PRO A 49 15.38 0.16 -18.52
C PRO A 49 14.20 1.15 -18.45
N VAL A 50 12.96 0.66 -18.34
CA VAL A 50 11.78 1.53 -18.23
C VAL A 50 11.85 2.39 -16.97
N MET A 51 12.22 1.81 -15.84
CA MET A 51 12.41 2.55 -14.58
C MET A 51 13.54 3.58 -14.71
N LEU A 52 14.68 3.21 -15.29
CA LEU A 52 15.83 4.13 -15.46
C LEU A 52 15.48 5.29 -16.39
N VAL A 53 14.78 5.04 -17.50
CA VAL A 53 14.28 6.09 -18.42
C VAL A 53 13.30 7.01 -17.71
N SER A 54 12.39 6.47 -16.89
CA SER A 54 11.44 7.28 -16.11
C SER A 54 12.18 8.16 -15.09
N ILE A 55 13.20 7.65 -14.41
CA ILE A 55 14.04 8.43 -13.49
C ILE A 55 14.77 9.54 -14.23
N LEU A 56 15.39 9.23 -15.38
CA LEU A 56 16.10 10.21 -16.21
C LEU A 56 15.16 11.31 -16.68
N GLN A 57 13.96 10.95 -17.13
CA GLN A 57 12.90 11.90 -17.48
C GLN A 57 12.59 12.83 -16.31
N GLY A 58 12.32 12.29 -15.11
CA GLY A 58 12.06 13.08 -13.92
C GLY A 58 13.20 14.04 -13.58
N TYR A 59 14.45 13.58 -13.72
CA TYR A 59 15.64 14.39 -13.50
C TYR A 59 15.74 15.55 -14.50
N ILE A 60 15.62 15.27 -15.79
CA ILE A 60 15.73 16.29 -16.86
C ILE A 60 14.62 17.33 -16.70
N PHE A 61 13.35 16.89 -16.55
CA PHE A 61 12.24 17.84 -16.41
C PHE A 61 12.31 18.63 -15.11
N GLY A 62 12.71 18.03 -13.99
CA GLY A 62 12.94 18.77 -12.76
C GLY A 62 13.95 19.91 -12.95
N ARG A 63 15.09 19.64 -13.62
CA ARG A 63 16.11 20.64 -13.93
C ARG A 63 15.61 21.73 -14.89
N LEU A 64 14.84 21.35 -15.91
CA LEU A 64 14.28 22.31 -16.87
C LEU A 64 13.21 23.19 -16.22
N ILE A 65 12.33 22.62 -15.40
CA ILE A 65 11.30 23.38 -14.65
C ILE A 65 11.96 24.43 -13.75
N GLU A 66 13.00 24.05 -12.99
CA GLU A 66 13.73 24.99 -12.13
C GLU A 66 14.43 26.08 -12.94
N ARG A 67 15.11 25.70 -14.03
CA ARG A 67 15.85 26.64 -14.88
C ARG A 67 14.95 27.71 -15.51
N PHE A 68 13.73 27.34 -15.90
CA PHE A 68 12.77 28.24 -16.53
C PHE A 68 11.63 28.65 -15.58
N ARG A 69 11.87 28.63 -14.26
CA ARG A 69 10.90 29.04 -13.25
C ARG A 69 10.30 30.39 -13.60
N ASP A 70 9.04 30.59 -13.27
CA ASP A 70 8.26 31.82 -13.52
C ASP A 70 8.03 32.16 -15.01
N THR A 71 8.33 31.24 -15.91
CA THR A 71 8.06 31.40 -17.34
C THR A 71 7.00 30.39 -17.83
N ARG A 72 6.37 30.67 -18.99
CA ARG A 72 5.45 29.70 -19.65
C ARG A 72 6.15 28.39 -20.00
N ARG A 73 7.47 28.38 -20.19
CA ARG A 73 8.28 27.17 -20.48
C ARG A 73 8.30 26.23 -19.30
N ALA A 74 8.34 26.70 -18.06
CA ALA A 74 8.27 25.85 -16.89
C ALA A 74 6.96 25.05 -16.85
N LYS A 75 5.83 25.71 -17.16
CA LYS A 75 4.53 25.03 -17.28
C LYS A 75 4.52 24.00 -18.42
N LEU A 76 5.11 24.31 -19.56
CA LEU A 76 5.23 23.38 -20.70
C LEU A 76 6.00 22.12 -20.27
N PHE A 77 7.17 22.28 -19.63
CA PHE A 77 7.98 21.15 -19.18
C PHE A 77 7.27 20.33 -18.10
N LEU A 78 6.50 20.96 -17.21
CA LEU A 78 5.66 20.24 -16.26
C LEU A 78 4.61 19.39 -16.99
N VAL A 79 3.87 19.97 -17.92
CA VAL A 79 2.85 19.26 -18.72
C VAL A 79 3.46 18.10 -19.48
N LEU A 80 4.59 18.29 -20.14
CA LEU A 80 5.31 17.22 -20.85
C LEU A 80 5.74 16.10 -19.89
N SER A 81 6.28 16.46 -18.71
CA SER A 81 6.64 15.47 -17.68
C SER A 81 5.44 14.64 -17.22
N VAL A 82 4.31 15.32 -16.97
CA VAL A 82 3.06 14.65 -16.56
C VAL A 82 2.55 13.73 -17.67
N LEU A 83 2.49 14.20 -18.90
CA LEU A 83 2.02 13.42 -20.06
C LEU A 83 2.89 12.19 -20.31
N LEU A 84 4.22 12.32 -20.24
CA LEU A 84 5.13 11.20 -20.44
C LEU A 84 5.00 10.18 -19.29
N SER A 85 4.96 10.63 -18.04
CA SER A 85 4.82 9.74 -16.87
C SER A 85 3.48 9.00 -16.87
N LEU A 86 2.38 9.71 -17.10
CA LEU A 86 1.05 9.10 -17.18
C LEU A 86 0.87 8.28 -18.46
N GLY A 87 1.46 8.70 -19.57
CA GLY A 87 1.46 7.94 -20.84
C GLY A 87 2.17 6.60 -20.71
N THR A 88 3.35 6.57 -20.07
CA THR A 88 4.07 5.32 -19.77
C THR A 88 3.23 4.41 -18.87
N LEU A 89 2.65 4.95 -17.80
CA LEU A 89 1.76 4.19 -16.93
C LEU A 89 0.53 3.68 -17.69
N ALA A 90 -0.08 4.52 -18.53
CA ALA A 90 -1.25 4.16 -19.31
C ALA A 90 -0.94 3.04 -20.31
N TYR A 91 0.19 3.09 -20.96
CA TYR A 91 0.61 2.06 -21.91
C TYR A 91 0.75 0.68 -21.26
N PHE A 92 1.44 0.60 -20.12
CA PHE A 92 1.64 -0.69 -19.47
C PHE A 92 0.43 -1.18 -18.68
N LYS A 93 -0.35 -0.29 -18.08
CA LYS A 93 -1.44 -0.67 -17.17
C LYS A 93 -2.81 -0.70 -17.84
N TYR A 94 -3.10 0.21 -18.78
CA TYR A 94 -4.47 0.40 -19.27
C TYR A 94 -4.65 0.07 -20.75
N ALA A 95 -3.60 -0.19 -21.53
CA ALA A 95 -3.72 -0.43 -22.96
C ALA A 95 -4.68 -1.58 -23.28
N ASP A 96 -4.50 -2.74 -22.64
CA ASP A 96 -5.36 -3.91 -22.88
C ASP A 96 -6.80 -3.69 -22.40
N PHE A 97 -7.00 -2.98 -21.29
CA PHE A 97 -8.33 -2.60 -20.81
C PHE A 97 -9.04 -1.68 -21.81
N MET A 98 -8.33 -0.68 -22.36
CA MET A 98 -8.88 0.22 -23.37
C MET A 98 -9.21 -0.52 -24.67
N ILE A 99 -8.32 -1.39 -25.15
CA ILE A 99 -8.53 -2.20 -26.36
C ILE A 99 -9.73 -3.14 -26.17
N ALA A 100 -9.81 -3.84 -25.04
CA ALA A 100 -10.92 -4.74 -24.73
C ALA A 100 -12.29 -4.02 -24.72
N ASN A 101 -12.35 -2.84 -24.06
CA ASN A 101 -13.58 -2.03 -24.06
C ASN A 101 -13.92 -1.47 -25.45
N LEU A 102 -12.91 -1.04 -26.24
CA LEU A 102 -13.14 -0.60 -27.61
C LEU A 102 -13.69 -1.74 -28.48
N ASN A 103 -13.10 -2.94 -28.40
CA ASN A 103 -13.59 -4.12 -29.10
C ASN A 103 -15.04 -4.44 -28.72
N ALA A 104 -15.36 -4.41 -27.42
CA ALA A 104 -16.72 -4.66 -26.94
C ALA A 104 -17.76 -3.64 -27.43
N LEU A 105 -17.36 -2.36 -27.55
CA LEU A 105 -18.25 -1.28 -28.00
C LEU A 105 -18.44 -1.24 -29.52
N THR A 106 -17.37 -1.56 -30.28
CA THR A 106 -17.37 -1.36 -31.74
C THR A 106 -17.49 -2.66 -32.52
N GLY A 107 -17.38 -3.83 -31.88
CA GLY A 107 -17.30 -5.11 -32.56
C GLY A 107 -15.95 -5.37 -33.27
N LEU A 108 -14.97 -4.49 -33.07
CA LEU A 108 -13.60 -4.71 -33.58
C LEU A 108 -12.92 -5.88 -32.88
N SER A 109 -11.94 -6.48 -33.55
CA SER A 109 -11.13 -7.56 -33.00
C SER A 109 -9.64 -7.14 -32.90
N ALA A 110 -9.37 -5.93 -32.40
CA ALA A 110 -8.01 -5.46 -32.21
C ALA A 110 -7.28 -6.36 -31.20
N PRO A 111 -6.05 -6.82 -31.50
CA PRO A 111 -5.31 -7.72 -30.62
C PRO A 111 -4.92 -7.01 -29.32
N LEU A 112 -5.01 -7.73 -28.21
CA LEU A 112 -4.48 -7.29 -26.93
C LEU A 112 -2.95 -7.35 -26.93
N LEU A 113 -2.30 -6.38 -26.33
CA LEU A 113 -0.83 -6.29 -26.25
C LEU A 113 -0.23 -7.30 -25.29
N ARG A 114 -1.00 -7.76 -24.29
CA ARG A 114 -0.60 -8.71 -23.23
C ARG A 114 0.71 -8.32 -22.55
N LEU A 115 0.88 -7.03 -22.28
CA LEU A 115 2.04 -6.50 -21.59
C LEU A 115 1.96 -6.85 -20.10
N ALA A 116 3.02 -7.45 -19.57
CA ALA A 116 3.11 -7.60 -18.13
C ALA A 116 3.34 -6.22 -17.49
N LEU A 117 2.66 -5.95 -16.37
CA LEU A 117 2.78 -4.69 -15.66
C LEU A 117 4.13 -4.63 -14.93
N PRO A 118 5.00 -3.64 -15.21
CA PRO A 118 6.25 -3.47 -14.46
C PRO A 118 5.98 -3.24 -12.97
N VAL A 119 6.56 -4.07 -12.12
CA VAL A 119 6.38 -3.95 -10.66
C VAL A 119 6.79 -2.55 -10.20
N GLY A 120 5.95 -1.93 -9.37
CA GLY A 120 6.23 -0.60 -8.80
C GLY A 120 6.03 0.58 -9.77
N ILE A 121 5.62 0.37 -11.04
CA ILE A 121 5.43 1.48 -11.99
C ILE A 121 4.47 2.55 -11.47
N SER A 122 3.40 2.17 -10.81
CA SER A 122 2.44 3.12 -10.20
C SER A 122 3.08 3.96 -9.10
N PHE A 123 3.99 3.37 -8.30
CA PHE A 123 4.67 4.05 -7.20
C PHE A 123 5.73 5.02 -7.70
N TYR A 124 6.67 4.58 -8.54
CA TYR A 124 7.70 5.49 -9.03
C TYR A 124 7.15 6.56 -9.96
N THR A 125 6.05 6.30 -10.67
CA THR A 125 5.34 7.36 -11.42
C THR A 125 4.80 8.43 -10.48
N PHE A 126 4.17 8.06 -9.36
CA PHE A 126 3.69 9.03 -8.37
C PHE A 126 4.81 9.81 -7.69
N GLN A 127 5.97 9.17 -7.46
CA GLN A 127 7.15 9.85 -6.93
C GLN A 127 7.70 10.88 -7.91
N ILE A 128 7.81 10.53 -9.20
CA ILE A 128 8.28 11.45 -10.26
C ILE A 128 7.29 12.61 -10.43
N LEU A 129 5.99 12.32 -10.49
CA LEU A 129 4.95 13.35 -10.61
C LEU A 129 4.98 14.33 -9.44
N SER A 130 5.00 13.81 -8.20
CA SER A 130 5.06 14.69 -7.02
C SER A 130 6.35 15.52 -7.01
N TYR A 131 7.50 14.92 -7.35
CA TYR A 131 8.77 15.65 -7.45
C TYR A 131 8.72 16.80 -8.46
N THR A 132 8.27 16.55 -9.69
CA THR A 132 8.24 17.59 -10.73
C THR A 132 7.20 18.68 -10.44
N VAL A 133 6.06 18.32 -9.84
CA VAL A 133 5.05 19.29 -9.36
C VAL A 133 5.61 20.12 -8.20
N ASP A 134 6.30 19.53 -7.24
CA ASP A 134 6.88 20.24 -6.10
C ASP A 134 8.00 21.18 -6.51
N VAL A 135 8.82 20.79 -7.50
CA VAL A 135 9.82 21.69 -8.12
C VAL A 135 9.13 22.88 -8.81
N TYR A 136 8.04 22.61 -9.57
CA TYR A 136 7.28 23.69 -10.23
C TYR A 136 6.64 24.66 -9.24
N ARG A 137 6.09 24.14 -8.13
CA ARG A 137 5.53 24.96 -7.04
C ARG A 137 6.59 25.73 -6.24
N GLY A 138 7.86 25.38 -6.40
CA GLY A 138 8.95 25.95 -5.61
C GLY A 138 9.06 25.39 -4.19
N THR A 139 8.31 24.33 -3.87
CA THR A 139 8.33 23.67 -2.56
C THR A 139 9.68 23.00 -2.28
N VAL A 140 10.32 22.47 -3.32
CA VAL A 140 11.66 21.88 -3.26
C VAL A 140 12.52 22.38 -4.43
N PRO A 141 13.85 22.50 -4.25
CA PRO A 141 14.77 22.73 -5.37
C PRO A 141 14.90 21.46 -6.22
N ALA A 142 15.20 21.62 -7.51
CA ALA A 142 15.50 20.47 -8.35
C ALA A 142 16.81 19.80 -7.90
N GLN A 143 16.77 18.46 -7.82
CA GLN A 143 17.97 17.69 -7.46
C GLN A 143 19.03 17.82 -8.56
N ARG A 144 20.26 18.20 -8.14
CA ARG A 144 21.38 18.40 -9.06
C ARG A 144 22.19 17.12 -9.28
N ASN A 145 22.16 16.21 -8.32
CA ASN A 145 22.86 14.93 -8.43
C ASN A 145 21.89 13.85 -8.91
N PHE A 146 22.16 13.28 -10.07
CA PHE A 146 21.34 12.19 -10.64
C PHE A 146 21.29 10.96 -9.74
N ILE A 147 22.42 10.58 -9.10
CA ILE A 147 22.50 9.42 -8.20
C ILE A 147 21.56 9.60 -7.01
N ASP A 148 21.45 10.79 -6.43
CA ASP A 148 20.59 11.06 -5.30
C ASP A 148 19.11 10.97 -5.68
N LEU A 149 18.72 11.49 -6.86
CA LEU A 149 17.35 11.37 -7.36
C LEU A 149 17.01 9.92 -7.70
N ALA A 150 17.93 9.23 -8.36
CA ALA A 150 17.76 7.83 -8.72
C ALA A 150 17.67 6.93 -7.47
N ALA A 151 18.51 7.19 -6.46
CA ALA A 151 18.44 6.50 -5.17
C ALA A 151 17.10 6.74 -4.46
N TYR A 152 16.55 7.95 -4.51
CA TYR A 152 15.24 8.24 -3.96
C TYR A 152 14.12 7.46 -4.67
N ILE A 153 14.08 7.50 -6.00
CA ILE A 153 12.98 6.90 -6.76
C ILE A 153 13.08 5.37 -6.75
N ALA A 154 14.28 4.80 -6.92
CA ALA A 154 14.49 3.37 -6.98
C ALA A 154 14.60 2.68 -5.62
N MET A 155 14.62 3.42 -4.51
CA MET A 155 14.92 2.91 -3.16
C MET A 155 14.10 1.67 -2.80
N PHE A 156 14.75 0.51 -2.69
CA PHE A 156 14.10 -0.79 -2.52
C PHE A 156 13.15 -0.88 -1.32
N PRO A 157 13.39 -0.23 -0.15
CA PRO A 157 12.44 -0.30 0.95
C PRO A 157 11.03 0.23 0.61
N GLN A 158 10.92 1.21 -0.28
CA GLN A 158 9.63 1.85 -0.60
C GLN A 158 9.08 1.47 -1.97
N LEU A 159 9.93 0.97 -2.91
CA LEU A 159 9.64 0.90 -4.33
C LEU A 159 8.41 0.06 -4.70
N ILE A 160 8.19 -1.07 -4.03
CA ILE A 160 7.16 -2.06 -4.43
C ILE A 160 5.80 -1.73 -3.81
N ALA A 161 5.72 -1.60 -2.49
CA ALA A 161 4.48 -1.36 -1.74
C ALA A 161 4.74 -0.67 -0.38
N GLY A 162 5.84 0.09 -0.28
CA GLY A 162 6.07 0.95 0.87
C GLY A 162 5.08 2.14 0.89
N PRO A 163 5.16 2.99 1.91
CA PRO A 163 4.49 4.29 1.86
C PRO A 163 4.94 5.07 0.61
N ILE A 164 4.04 5.81 -0.02
CA ILE A 164 4.40 6.73 -1.11
C ILE A 164 5.15 7.90 -0.48
N VAL A 165 6.48 7.79 -0.43
CA VAL A 165 7.37 8.83 0.11
C VAL A 165 7.57 9.89 -0.95
N ARG A 166 7.35 11.15 -0.62
CA ARG A 166 7.61 12.29 -1.52
C ARG A 166 9.06 12.70 -1.44
N TYR A 167 9.55 13.35 -2.49
CA TYR A 167 10.91 13.91 -2.45
C TYR A 167 11.05 14.92 -1.30
N SER A 168 10.04 15.77 -1.06
CA SER A 168 10.01 16.72 0.05
C SER A 168 10.17 16.08 1.43
N ASP A 169 9.70 14.85 1.63
CA ASP A 169 9.77 14.15 2.93
C ASP A 169 11.20 13.74 3.29
N ILE A 170 12.05 13.46 2.29
CA ILE A 170 13.41 12.93 2.51
C ILE A 170 14.54 13.74 1.86
N ALA A 171 14.24 14.86 1.20
CA ALA A 171 15.23 15.66 0.48
C ALA A 171 16.43 16.10 1.35
N VAL A 172 16.20 16.47 2.60
CA VAL A 172 17.24 16.79 3.58
C VAL A 172 18.06 15.54 3.93
N GLN A 173 17.38 14.42 4.17
CA GLN A 173 18.00 13.16 4.59
C GLN A 173 18.83 12.51 3.47
N LEU A 174 18.52 12.79 2.20
CA LEU A 174 19.37 12.37 1.08
C LEU A 174 20.75 13.01 1.12
N LYS A 175 20.87 14.24 1.64
CA LYS A 175 22.14 14.97 1.75
C LYS A 175 22.83 14.73 3.10
N THR A 176 22.06 14.88 4.17
CA THR A 176 22.56 14.84 5.55
C THR A 176 21.64 13.98 6.37
N ARG A 177 22.06 12.73 6.64
CA ARG A 177 21.33 11.83 7.55
C ARG A 177 22.24 11.32 8.66
N GLU A 178 21.64 11.19 9.80
CA GLU A 178 22.30 10.66 10.98
C GLU A 178 21.91 9.19 11.20
N HIS A 179 22.86 8.43 11.69
CA HIS A 179 22.66 7.04 12.07
C HIS A 179 22.90 6.90 13.56
N SER A 180 21.94 6.32 14.26
CA SER A 180 22.10 5.98 15.67
C SER A 180 21.71 4.52 15.89
N VAL A 181 22.34 3.90 16.89
CA VAL A 181 22.00 2.53 17.30
C VAL A 181 20.54 2.45 17.75
N SER A 182 20.03 3.48 18.42
CA SER A 182 18.64 3.55 18.88
C SER A 182 17.64 3.55 17.71
N GLU A 183 17.89 4.36 16.66
CA GLU A 183 17.03 4.39 15.46
C GLU A 183 17.13 3.07 14.68
N ALA A 184 18.33 2.48 14.59
CA ALA A 184 18.51 1.19 13.94
C ALA A 184 17.79 0.06 14.70
N ALA A 185 17.88 0.02 16.02
CA ALA A 185 17.16 -0.94 16.87
C ALA A 185 15.64 -0.77 16.75
N SER A 186 15.15 0.48 16.78
CA SER A 186 13.72 0.78 16.54
C SER A 186 13.27 0.35 15.15
N GLY A 187 14.13 0.53 14.13
CA GLY A 187 13.89 0.08 12.77
C GLY A 187 13.83 -1.43 12.65
N ALA A 188 14.79 -2.15 13.26
CA ALA A 188 14.82 -3.62 13.28
C ALA A 188 13.59 -4.21 13.98
N ARG A 189 13.24 -3.66 15.16
CA ARG A 189 11.98 -4.01 15.85
C ARG A 189 10.78 -3.89 14.93
N ARG A 190 10.63 -2.76 14.26
CA ARG A 190 9.50 -2.50 13.39
C ARG A 190 9.49 -3.43 12.17
N PHE A 191 10.65 -3.71 11.61
CA PHE A 191 10.81 -4.67 10.51
C PHE A 191 10.35 -6.07 10.91
N ILE A 192 10.80 -6.58 12.07
CA ILE A 192 10.44 -7.92 12.57
C ILE A 192 8.92 -8.02 12.83
N LEU A 193 8.32 -6.99 13.45
CA LEU A 193 6.87 -6.96 13.67
C LEU A 193 6.09 -6.90 12.35
N GLY A 194 6.58 -6.15 11.35
CA GLY A 194 6.02 -6.12 10.01
C GLY A 194 6.11 -7.48 9.30
N LEU A 195 7.26 -8.15 9.42
CA LEU A 195 7.46 -9.50 8.90
C LEU A 195 6.50 -10.51 9.55
N ALA A 196 6.33 -10.45 10.87
CA ALA A 196 5.39 -11.31 11.59
C ALA A 196 3.93 -11.07 11.17
N LYS A 197 3.51 -9.81 10.98
CA LYS A 197 2.20 -9.51 10.40
C LYS A 197 2.00 -10.17 9.04
N LYS A 198 3.01 -10.14 8.18
CA LYS A 198 2.96 -10.75 6.84
C LYS A 198 2.93 -12.27 6.91
N ILE A 199 3.83 -12.88 7.66
CA ILE A 199 4.00 -14.35 7.66
C ILE A 199 2.94 -15.04 8.52
N LEU A 200 2.75 -14.57 9.75
CA LEU A 200 1.92 -15.28 10.74
C LEU A 200 0.44 -14.88 10.73
N LEU A 201 0.10 -13.75 10.12
CA LEU A 201 -1.29 -13.33 10.03
C LEU A 201 -1.78 -13.27 8.58
N ALA A 202 -1.13 -12.48 7.72
CA ALA A 202 -1.63 -12.30 6.35
C ALA A 202 -1.59 -13.60 5.53
N ASN A 203 -0.50 -14.38 5.61
CA ASN A 203 -0.38 -15.62 4.85
C ASN A 203 -1.41 -16.66 5.31
N LEU A 204 -1.53 -16.89 6.63
CA LEU A 204 -2.51 -17.86 7.17
C LEU A 204 -3.96 -17.46 6.89
N LEU A 205 -4.28 -16.14 6.96
CA LEU A 205 -5.60 -15.65 6.51
C LEU A 205 -5.80 -15.86 5.01
N GLY A 206 -4.73 -15.75 4.21
CA GLY A 206 -4.76 -16.03 2.79
C GLY A 206 -4.99 -17.50 2.44
N GLU A 207 -4.52 -18.42 3.27
CA GLU A 207 -4.84 -19.85 3.15
C GLU A 207 -6.35 -20.08 3.35
N LEU A 208 -6.94 -19.48 4.38
CA LEU A 208 -8.39 -19.54 4.61
C LEU A 208 -9.20 -18.98 3.43
N VAL A 209 -8.76 -17.85 2.85
CA VAL A 209 -9.38 -17.28 1.64
C VAL A 209 -9.25 -18.25 0.44
N SER A 210 -8.11 -18.93 0.34
CA SER A 210 -7.88 -19.92 -0.74
C SER A 210 -8.75 -21.17 -0.57
N SER A 211 -8.89 -21.67 0.67
CA SER A 211 -9.82 -22.78 1.01
C SER A 211 -11.25 -22.40 0.65
N PHE A 212 -11.72 -21.21 1.04
CA PHE A 212 -13.05 -20.71 0.67
C PHE A 212 -13.27 -20.72 -0.84
N ARG A 213 -12.29 -20.23 -1.63
CA ARG A 213 -12.41 -20.16 -3.08
C ARG A 213 -12.40 -21.52 -3.77
N ALA A 214 -11.77 -22.52 -3.16
CA ALA A 214 -11.67 -23.87 -3.69
C ALA A 214 -12.85 -24.77 -3.26
N SER A 215 -13.65 -24.33 -2.29
CA SER A 215 -14.73 -25.13 -1.71
C SER A 215 -15.92 -25.28 -2.64
N ALA A 216 -16.51 -26.47 -2.61
CA ALA A 216 -17.83 -26.78 -3.19
C ALA A 216 -18.97 -26.74 -2.16
N ASP A 217 -18.66 -26.75 -0.84
CA ASP A 217 -19.65 -26.75 0.26
C ASP A 217 -19.91 -25.32 0.76
N LEU A 218 -20.45 -24.48 -0.12
CA LEU A 218 -20.67 -23.07 0.14
C LEU A 218 -21.91 -22.81 1.00
N SER A 219 -21.81 -21.82 1.89
CA SER A 219 -22.89 -21.33 2.75
C SER A 219 -22.79 -19.82 2.97
N VAL A 220 -23.84 -19.19 3.48
CA VAL A 220 -23.84 -17.76 3.85
C VAL A 220 -22.72 -17.46 4.83
N LEU A 221 -22.55 -18.31 5.87
CA LEU A 221 -21.47 -18.17 6.84
C LEU A 221 -20.10 -18.23 6.18
N TYR A 222 -19.90 -19.12 5.19
CA TYR A 222 -18.60 -19.28 4.53
C TYR A 222 -18.24 -18.07 3.68
N TYR A 223 -19.21 -17.45 2.98
CA TYR A 223 -18.98 -16.18 2.27
C TYR A 223 -18.57 -15.04 3.22
N TRP A 224 -19.23 -14.92 4.38
CA TRP A 224 -18.84 -13.95 5.39
C TRP A 224 -17.46 -14.24 5.98
N LEU A 225 -17.15 -15.50 6.26
CA LEU A 225 -15.85 -15.91 6.78
C LEU A 225 -14.71 -15.57 5.77
N GLY A 226 -14.91 -15.90 4.49
CA GLY A 226 -13.97 -15.55 3.42
C GLY A 226 -13.79 -14.04 3.27
N ALA A 227 -14.88 -13.27 3.31
CA ALA A 227 -14.84 -11.81 3.21
C ALA A 227 -14.12 -11.15 4.39
N ILE A 228 -14.36 -11.62 5.63
CA ILE A 228 -13.68 -11.14 6.83
C ILE A 228 -12.20 -11.54 6.80
N ALA A 229 -11.90 -12.78 6.43
CA ALA A 229 -10.52 -13.25 6.29
C ALA A 229 -9.74 -12.41 5.27
N PHE A 230 -10.31 -12.12 4.09
CA PHE A 230 -9.69 -11.26 3.10
C PHE A 230 -9.53 -9.83 3.59
N THR A 231 -10.52 -9.28 4.30
CA THR A 231 -10.46 -7.94 4.91
C THR A 231 -9.29 -7.82 5.90
N LEU A 232 -9.07 -8.83 6.72
CA LEU A 232 -7.93 -8.88 7.64
C LEU A 232 -6.62 -9.18 6.90
N GLN A 233 -6.63 -10.08 5.91
CA GLN A 233 -5.47 -10.42 5.10
C GLN A 233 -4.87 -9.20 4.40
N ILE A 234 -5.67 -8.42 3.67
CA ILE A 234 -5.18 -7.23 2.94
C ILE A 234 -4.60 -6.17 3.89
N TYR A 235 -5.18 -6.04 5.08
CA TYR A 235 -4.63 -5.15 6.11
C TYR A 235 -3.26 -5.61 6.59
N TYR A 236 -3.11 -6.89 6.97
CA TYR A 236 -1.86 -7.40 7.49
C TYR A 236 -0.78 -7.52 6.43
N ASP A 237 -1.15 -7.89 5.21
CA ASP A 237 -0.23 -7.95 4.08
C ASP A 237 0.37 -6.57 3.79
N PHE A 238 -0.48 -5.56 3.66
CA PHE A 238 -0.03 -4.22 3.31
C PHE A 238 0.56 -3.44 4.49
N SER A 239 -0.05 -3.50 5.69
CA SER A 239 0.53 -2.85 6.86
C SER A 239 1.84 -3.50 7.29
N GLY A 240 1.96 -4.82 7.15
CA GLY A 240 3.20 -5.56 7.40
C GLY A 240 4.33 -5.11 6.48
N TYR A 241 4.05 -5.01 5.17
CA TYR A 241 5.03 -4.48 4.22
C TYR A 241 5.41 -3.03 4.53
N SER A 242 4.43 -2.17 4.82
CA SER A 242 4.69 -0.78 5.20
C SER A 242 5.55 -0.66 6.46
N ASP A 243 5.32 -1.51 7.46
CA ASP A 243 6.13 -1.55 8.68
C ASP A 243 7.57 -2.02 8.40
N MET A 244 7.75 -3.03 7.54
CA MET A 244 9.08 -3.45 7.09
C MET A 244 9.80 -2.32 6.34
N ALA A 245 9.11 -1.63 5.43
CA ALA A 245 9.66 -0.50 4.68
C ALA A 245 10.09 0.66 5.57
N ILE A 246 9.24 1.06 6.54
CA ILE A 246 9.55 2.12 7.50
C ILE A 246 10.69 1.69 8.42
N GLY A 247 10.71 0.42 8.83
CA GLY A 247 11.79 -0.15 9.63
C GLY A 247 13.13 -0.08 8.92
N LEU A 248 13.20 -0.53 7.67
CA LEU A 248 14.42 -0.42 6.84
C LEU A 248 14.80 1.05 6.60
N GLY A 249 13.82 1.91 6.34
CA GLY A 249 14.06 3.35 6.23
C GLY A 249 14.83 3.89 7.44
N ARG A 250 14.38 3.57 8.67
CA ARG A 250 15.04 4.00 9.91
C ARG A 250 16.46 3.45 10.04
N ILE A 251 16.70 2.20 9.68
CA ILE A 251 18.05 1.59 9.69
C ILE A 251 18.99 2.36 8.75
N PHE A 252 18.49 2.76 7.57
CA PHE A 252 19.28 3.55 6.60
C PHE A 252 19.30 5.06 6.89
N GLY A 253 18.68 5.52 7.99
CA GLY A 253 18.67 6.90 8.42
C GLY A 253 17.58 7.76 7.73
N PHE A 254 16.52 7.15 7.21
CA PHE A 254 15.36 7.82 6.63
C PHE A 254 14.12 7.69 7.52
N ARG A 255 13.28 8.70 7.54
CA ARG A 255 11.99 8.71 8.24
C ARG A 255 10.87 8.73 7.22
N PHE A 256 10.32 7.56 6.92
CA PHE A 256 9.16 7.43 6.03
C PHE A 256 7.87 7.73 6.79
N PRO A 257 6.84 8.24 6.09
CA PRO A 257 5.55 8.53 6.70
C PRO A 257 4.81 7.24 7.12
N GLU A 258 3.96 7.35 8.14
CA GLU A 258 3.05 6.29 8.54
C GLU A 258 1.99 6.05 7.46
N ASN A 259 1.64 4.77 7.25
CA ASN A 259 0.69 4.39 6.21
C ASN A 259 -0.62 3.82 6.76
N PHE A 260 -0.62 3.32 8.01
CA PHE A 260 -1.78 2.73 8.68
C PHE A 260 -1.85 3.14 10.16
N GLN A 261 -3.06 3.45 10.64
CA GLN A 261 -3.33 3.80 12.05
C GLN A 261 -4.62 3.16 12.54
N TYR A 262 -4.63 1.81 12.71
CA TYR A 262 -5.78 1.05 13.21
C TYR A 262 -7.09 1.41 12.47
N PRO A 263 -7.18 1.22 11.15
CA PRO A 263 -8.28 1.72 10.32
C PRO A 263 -9.63 1.10 10.66
N TYR A 264 -9.66 -0.13 11.14
CA TYR A 264 -10.91 -0.83 11.48
C TYR A 264 -11.60 -0.33 12.76
N LEU A 265 -10.96 0.59 13.50
CA LEU A 265 -11.57 1.29 14.64
C LEU A 265 -12.25 2.60 14.24
N SER A 266 -12.38 2.88 12.96
CA SER A 266 -12.98 4.12 12.47
C SER A 266 -14.49 4.14 12.68
N GLY A 267 -15.04 5.29 13.04
CA GLY A 267 -16.47 5.52 13.20
C GLY A 267 -17.13 6.12 11.93
N SER A 268 -16.39 6.29 10.85
CA SER A 268 -16.90 6.73 9.54
C SER A 268 -15.98 6.28 8.41
N ILE A 269 -16.48 6.21 7.19
CA ILE A 269 -15.68 5.92 5.99
C ILE A 269 -14.65 7.05 5.76
N THR A 270 -15.03 8.29 6.06
CA THR A 270 -14.10 9.44 6.03
C THR A 270 -12.92 9.22 6.97
N GLU A 271 -13.15 8.74 8.19
CA GLU A 271 -12.10 8.45 9.16
C GLU A 271 -11.28 7.22 8.74
N PHE A 272 -11.94 6.17 8.21
CA PHE A 272 -11.27 4.99 7.70
C PHE A 272 -10.18 5.35 6.69
N TRP A 273 -10.47 6.17 5.68
CA TRP A 273 -9.51 6.58 4.66
C TRP A 273 -8.43 7.55 5.16
N ARG A 274 -8.61 8.18 6.30
CA ARG A 274 -7.56 8.94 6.99
C ARG A 274 -6.58 8.03 7.74
N ARG A 275 -6.97 6.79 8.01
CA ARG A 275 -6.19 5.80 8.76
C ARG A 275 -5.67 4.65 7.89
N TRP A 276 -6.26 4.45 6.70
CA TRP A 276 -5.89 3.46 5.70
C TRP A 276 -5.13 4.11 4.55
N HIS A 277 -3.96 3.52 4.20
CA HIS A 277 -3.12 3.97 3.08
C HIS A 277 -2.93 5.50 3.04
N ILE A 278 -2.50 6.05 4.19
CA ILE A 278 -2.41 7.49 4.46
C ILE A 278 -1.58 8.22 3.41
N SER A 279 -0.48 7.58 2.97
CA SER A 279 0.42 8.17 1.97
C SER A 279 -0.27 8.36 0.60
N LEU A 280 -1.09 7.41 0.15
CA LEU A 280 -1.88 7.53 -1.08
C LEU A 280 -2.95 8.61 -0.95
N GLY A 281 -3.71 8.58 0.16
CA GLY A 281 -4.75 9.58 0.44
C GLY A 281 -4.19 11.00 0.47
N SER A 282 -3.03 11.20 1.11
CA SER A 282 -2.35 12.50 1.14
C SER A 282 -1.83 12.90 -0.24
N TRP A 283 -1.33 11.95 -1.04
CA TRP A 283 -0.88 12.23 -2.41
C TRP A 283 -2.04 12.72 -3.28
N PHE A 284 -3.17 12.00 -3.33
CA PHE A 284 -4.35 12.41 -4.11
C PHE A 284 -4.93 13.74 -3.61
N ARG A 285 -4.92 13.98 -2.29
CA ARG A 285 -5.34 15.27 -1.73
C ARG A 285 -4.50 16.42 -2.27
N ASP A 286 -3.17 16.31 -2.23
CA ASP A 286 -2.26 17.43 -2.46
C ASP A 286 -1.96 17.65 -3.95
N TYR A 287 -2.02 16.59 -4.77
CA TYR A 287 -1.71 16.67 -6.20
C TYR A 287 -2.94 16.59 -7.13
N LEU A 288 -4.12 16.19 -6.63
CA LEU A 288 -5.34 16.15 -7.42
C LEU A 288 -6.48 16.96 -6.80
N TYR A 289 -6.89 16.67 -5.56
CA TYR A 289 -8.05 17.30 -4.94
C TYR A 289 -7.89 18.80 -4.74
N ILE A 290 -6.78 19.25 -4.14
CA ILE A 290 -6.49 20.66 -3.90
C ILE A 290 -6.34 21.46 -5.22
N PRO A 291 -5.58 20.99 -6.24
CA PRO A 291 -5.49 21.66 -7.53
C PRO A 291 -6.82 21.79 -8.26
N LEU A 292 -7.74 20.84 -8.11
CA LEU A 292 -9.12 20.93 -8.68
C LEU A 292 -10.00 21.95 -7.96
N GLY A 293 -9.50 22.60 -6.90
CA GLY A 293 -10.20 23.62 -6.10
C GLY A 293 -10.60 23.15 -4.70
N GLY A 294 -10.43 21.86 -4.39
CA GLY A 294 -10.72 21.31 -3.06
C GLY A 294 -12.17 21.56 -2.63
N ASN A 295 -12.34 22.14 -1.45
CA ASN A 295 -13.63 22.55 -0.87
C ASN A 295 -13.91 24.06 -0.99
N ARG A 296 -13.07 24.82 -1.70
CA ARG A 296 -13.14 26.29 -1.72
C ARG A 296 -14.08 26.85 -2.77
N LYS A 297 -14.56 26.02 -3.74
CA LYS A 297 -15.36 26.46 -4.89
C LYS A 297 -16.83 26.01 -4.81
N GLY A 298 -17.38 25.90 -3.60
CA GLY A 298 -18.77 25.49 -3.36
C GLY A 298 -18.99 23.98 -3.32
N SER A 299 -20.17 23.57 -2.84
CA SER A 299 -20.49 22.15 -2.54
C SER A 299 -20.53 21.28 -3.80
N ALA A 300 -21.16 21.73 -4.89
CA ALA A 300 -21.24 20.97 -6.14
C ALA A 300 -19.84 20.64 -6.70
N ARG A 301 -18.94 21.63 -6.74
CA ARG A 301 -17.56 21.42 -7.18
C ARG A 301 -16.81 20.47 -6.26
N GLN A 302 -17.06 20.54 -4.96
CA GLN A 302 -16.45 19.64 -3.99
C GLN A 302 -16.89 18.19 -4.19
N LEU A 303 -18.19 17.94 -4.44
CA LEU A 303 -18.70 16.59 -4.72
C LEU A 303 -18.10 16.03 -6.01
N LEU A 304 -18.02 16.85 -7.05
CA LEU A 304 -17.32 16.46 -8.29
C LEU A 304 -15.85 16.13 -8.04
N ASN A 305 -15.14 16.91 -7.22
CA ASN A 305 -13.75 16.64 -6.89
C ASN A 305 -13.62 15.33 -6.11
N ILE A 306 -14.54 15.00 -5.19
CA ILE A 306 -14.56 13.69 -4.51
C ILE A 306 -14.75 12.57 -5.52
N LEU A 307 -15.73 12.69 -6.42
CA LEU A 307 -15.98 11.70 -7.46
C LEU A 307 -14.73 11.46 -8.33
N LEU A 308 -14.12 12.53 -8.84
CA LEU A 308 -12.92 12.45 -9.70
C LEU A 308 -11.73 11.80 -8.98
N VAL A 309 -11.50 12.17 -7.72
CA VAL A 309 -10.42 11.59 -6.91
C VAL A 309 -10.64 10.10 -6.68
N TRP A 310 -11.86 9.69 -6.36
CA TRP A 310 -12.14 8.28 -6.08
C TRP A 310 -12.18 7.41 -7.34
N LEU A 311 -12.66 7.94 -8.47
CA LEU A 311 -12.52 7.26 -9.75
C LEU A 311 -11.04 7.09 -10.13
N ALA A 312 -10.23 8.14 -9.95
CA ALA A 312 -8.78 8.06 -10.19
C ALA A 312 -8.10 7.07 -9.22
N THR A 313 -8.57 6.99 -7.95
CA THR A 313 -8.05 6.03 -6.97
C THR A 313 -8.41 4.59 -7.37
N GLY A 314 -9.65 4.35 -7.80
CA GLY A 314 -10.07 3.04 -8.31
C GLY A 314 -9.24 2.61 -9.52
N LEU A 315 -9.13 3.46 -10.52
CA LEU A 315 -8.30 3.21 -11.70
C LEU A 315 -6.82 2.97 -11.33
N TRP A 316 -6.28 3.71 -10.36
CA TRP A 316 -4.91 3.51 -9.91
C TRP A 316 -4.68 2.10 -9.35
N HIS A 317 -5.66 1.50 -8.69
CA HIS A 317 -5.57 0.14 -8.19
C HIS A 317 -5.54 -0.89 -9.33
N GLY A 318 -6.41 -0.79 -10.33
CA GLY A 318 -6.44 -1.77 -11.40
C GLY A 318 -7.21 -1.31 -12.65
N ALA A 319 -6.84 -1.93 -13.78
CA ALA A 319 -7.49 -1.70 -15.07
C ALA A 319 -8.65 -2.69 -15.27
N ALA A 320 -9.68 -2.60 -14.41
CA ALA A 320 -10.88 -3.42 -14.51
C ALA A 320 -12.09 -2.70 -13.91
N TRP A 321 -13.29 -3.08 -14.33
CA TRP A 321 -14.53 -2.40 -13.93
C TRP A 321 -14.86 -2.56 -12.45
N ASN A 322 -14.47 -3.64 -11.79
CA ASN A 322 -14.62 -3.81 -10.34
C ASN A 322 -13.87 -2.71 -9.56
N PHE A 323 -12.69 -2.29 -10.00
CA PHE A 323 -11.95 -1.18 -9.37
C PHE A 323 -12.61 0.18 -9.62
N VAL A 324 -13.19 0.40 -10.81
CA VAL A 324 -13.95 1.62 -11.11
C VAL A 324 -15.18 1.70 -10.20
N LEU A 325 -15.93 0.60 -10.07
CA LEU A 325 -17.10 0.52 -9.18
C LEU A 325 -16.72 0.65 -7.71
N TRP A 326 -15.58 0.09 -7.31
CA TRP A 326 -15.03 0.26 -5.96
C TRP A 326 -14.74 1.74 -5.65
N GLY A 327 -14.11 2.45 -6.58
CA GLY A 327 -13.91 3.89 -6.45
C GLY A 327 -15.23 4.67 -6.39
N LEU A 328 -16.20 4.31 -7.22
CA LEU A 328 -17.54 4.92 -7.21
C LEU A 328 -18.29 4.66 -5.89
N LEU A 329 -18.21 3.44 -5.34
CA LEU A 329 -18.79 3.11 -4.03
C LEU A 329 -18.30 4.08 -2.95
N TYR A 330 -16.98 4.29 -2.86
CA TYR A 330 -16.44 5.21 -1.85
C TYR A 330 -16.72 6.68 -2.16
N ALA A 331 -16.80 7.07 -3.42
CA ALA A 331 -17.27 8.42 -3.79
C ALA A 331 -18.69 8.67 -3.29
N VAL A 332 -19.59 7.69 -3.45
CA VAL A 332 -20.98 7.77 -2.99
C VAL A 332 -21.05 7.80 -1.46
N LEU A 333 -20.37 6.89 -0.77
CA LEU A 333 -20.36 6.83 0.70
C LEU A 333 -19.81 8.11 1.32
N LEU A 334 -18.70 8.64 0.83
CA LEU A 334 -18.11 9.89 1.32
C LEU A 334 -18.99 11.10 1.03
N THR A 335 -19.68 11.11 -0.11
CA THR A 335 -20.66 12.14 -0.45
C THR A 335 -21.84 12.08 0.51
N ALA A 336 -22.41 10.89 0.76
CA ALA A 336 -23.51 10.69 1.69
C ALA A 336 -23.13 11.09 3.14
N GLU A 337 -21.95 10.67 3.61
CA GLU A 337 -21.40 11.11 4.92
C GLU A 337 -21.33 12.62 5.00
N LYS A 338 -20.81 13.26 3.96
CA LYS A 338 -20.65 14.70 3.95
C LYS A 338 -21.96 15.47 3.95
N LEU A 339 -22.97 14.99 3.21
CA LEU A 339 -24.24 15.71 3.04
C LEU A 339 -25.16 15.54 4.26
N PHE A 340 -25.29 14.32 4.79
CA PHE A 340 -26.28 14.03 5.83
C PHE A 340 -25.88 12.96 6.86
N LEU A 341 -25.09 11.94 6.49
CA LEU A 341 -24.90 10.76 7.34
C LEU A 341 -23.97 11.01 8.53
N LEU A 342 -22.91 11.82 8.34
CA LEU A 342 -21.84 11.97 9.34
C LEU A 342 -22.36 12.45 10.71
N ARG A 343 -23.32 13.40 10.73
CA ARG A 343 -23.91 13.91 11.95
C ARG A 343 -24.72 12.85 12.73
N GLY A 344 -25.38 11.94 11.98
CA GLY A 344 -26.11 10.81 12.56
C GLY A 344 -25.15 9.76 13.13
N LEU A 345 -24.12 9.37 12.37
CA LEU A 345 -23.13 8.39 12.78
C LEU A 345 -22.39 8.80 14.06
N GLN A 346 -22.07 10.07 14.22
CA GLN A 346 -21.41 10.58 15.45
C GLN A 346 -22.22 10.37 16.73
N LYS A 347 -23.53 10.18 16.64
CA LYS A 347 -24.42 9.90 17.79
C LYS A 347 -24.55 8.39 18.08
N LEU A 348 -24.11 7.54 17.18
CA LEU A 348 -24.30 6.09 17.22
C LEU A 348 -22.97 5.38 17.52
N HIS A 349 -22.57 5.34 18.80
CA HIS A 349 -21.24 4.89 19.24
C HIS A 349 -20.85 3.45 18.84
N VAL A 350 -21.79 2.55 18.59
CA VAL A 350 -21.52 1.17 18.17
C VAL A 350 -21.90 0.95 16.71
N LEU A 351 -23.06 1.44 16.31
CA LEU A 351 -23.58 1.24 14.94
C LEU A 351 -22.73 1.93 13.88
N ASN A 352 -22.02 3.01 14.23
CA ASN A 352 -21.06 3.65 13.32
C ASN A 352 -19.89 2.71 12.95
N HIS A 353 -19.38 1.91 13.89
CA HIS A 353 -18.34 0.92 13.61
C HIS A 353 -18.89 -0.23 12.77
N VAL A 354 -20.11 -0.70 13.06
CA VAL A 354 -20.79 -1.72 12.23
C VAL A 354 -20.96 -1.23 10.80
N TYR A 355 -21.42 0.02 10.62
CA TYR A 355 -21.51 0.66 9.31
C TYR A 355 -20.17 0.64 8.56
N VAL A 356 -19.09 1.09 9.20
CA VAL A 356 -17.76 1.13 8.57
C VAL A 356 -17.30 -0.26 8.21
N LEU A 357 -17.34 -1.22 9.15
CA LEU A 357 -16.87 -2.58 8.91
C LEU A 357 -17.67 -3.28 7.82
N LEU A 358 -18.99 -3.10 7.79
CA LEU A 358 -19.85 -3.64 6.74
C LEU A 358 -19.44 -3.13 5.36
N PHE A 359 -19.43 -1.79 5.17
CA PHE A 359 -19.13 -1.22 3.86
C PHE A 359 -17.68 -1.41 3.42
N VAL A 360 -16.75 -1.48 4.36
CA VAL A 360 -15.34 -1.79 4.07
C VAL A 360 -15.20 -3.26 3.64
N THR A 361 -15.84 -4.19 4.33
CA THR A 361 -15.83 -5.62 3.95
C THR A 361 -16.47 -5.82 2.58
N LEU A 362 -17.65 -5.25 2.32
CA LEU A 362 -18.30 -5.32 0.99
C LEU A 362 -17.43 -4.65 -0.09
N GLY A 363 -16.80 -3.53 0.25
CA GLY A 363 -15.83 -2.87 -0.65
C GLY A 363 -14.64 -3.76 -0.98
N PHE A 364 -14.13 -4.54 -0.03
CA PHE A 364 -13.04 -5.48 -0.28
C PHE A 364 -13.49 -6.74 -1.03
N VAL A 365 -14.75 -7.20 -0.87
CA VAL A 365 -15.31 -8.24 -1.74
C VAL A 365 -15.34 -7.76 -3.21
N LEU A 366 -15.80 -6.53 -3.45
CA LEU A 366 -15.77 -5.92 -4.79
C LEU A 366 -14.34 -5.75 -5.33
N PHE A 367 -13.39 -5.40 -4.48
CA PHE A 367 -11.99 -5.22 -4.83
C PHE A 367 -11.30 -6.51 -5.23
N ASP A 368 -11.59 -7.62 -4.52
CA ASP A 368 -10.96 -8.93 -4.70
C ASP A 368 -11.58 -9.76 -5.83
N ALA A 369 -12.79 -9.41 -6.25
CA ALA A 369 -13.54 -10.14 -7.26
C ALA A 369 -12.83 -10.12 -8.63
N SER A 370 -12.95 -11.24 -9.36
CA SER A 370 -12.41 -11.37 -10.72
C SER A 370 -13.19 -10.55 -11.75
N SER A 371 -14.45 -10.25 -11.46
CA SER A 371 -15.36 -9.47 -12.31
C SER A 371 -16.46 -8.80 -11.48
N VAL A 372 -17.18 -7.87 -12.10
CA VAL A 372 -18.36 -7.23 -11.48
C VAL A 372 -19.46 -8.26 -11.17
N GLN A 373 -19.65 -9.24 -12.04
CA GLN A 373 -20.61 -10.32 -11.88
C GLN A 373 -20.26 -11.22 -10.69
N ASP A 374 -18.99 -11.58 -10.56
CA ASP A 374 -18.46 -12.33 -9.43
C ASP A 374 -18.69 -11.61 -8.09
N ALA A 375 -18.37 -10.31 -8.04
CA ALA A 375 -18.65 -9.48 -6.89
C ALA A 375 -20.14 -9.45 -6.52
N ALA A 376 -21.01 -9.26 -7.52
CA ALA A 376 -22.45 -9.21 -7.30
C ALA A 376 -23.01 -10.56 -6.79
N GLN A 377 -22.50 -11.68 -7.34
CA GLN A 377 -22.88 -13.03 -6.88
C GLN A 377 -22.41 -13.27 -5.44
N SER A 378 -21.17 -12.92 -5.13
CA SER A 378 -20.62 -13.07 -3.78
C SER A 378 -21.40 -12.23 -2.76
N ILE A 379 -21.68 -10.97 -3.06
CA ILE A 379 -22.49 -10.11 -2.17
C ILE A 379 -23.92 -10.67 -2.02
N ARG A 380 -24.55 -11.12 -3.11
CA ARG A 380 -25.86 -11.76 -3.04
C ARG A 380 -25.85 -13.01 -2.16
N ALA A 381 -24.84 -13.84 -2.27
CA ALA A 381 -24.66 -15.04 -1.45
C ALA A 381 -24.47 -14.72 0.03
N MET A 382 -23.72 -13.67 0.37
CA MET A 382 -23.54 -13.18 1.75
C MET A 382 -24.88 -12.83 2.43
N PHE A 383 -25.90 -12.44 1.67
CA PHE A 383 -27.22 -12.08 2.18
C PHE A 383 -28.29 -13.16 1.92
N GLY A 384 -27.87 -14.42 1.70
CA GLY A 384 -28.78 -15.56 1.54
C GLY A 384 -29.37 -15.75 0.16
N GLY A 385 -28.86 -14.99 -0.85
CA GLY A 385 -29.27 -15.19 -2.24
C GLY A 385 -28.68 -16.46 -2.84
N GLY A 386 -29.39 -17.06 -3.82
CA GLY A 386 -28.92 -18.25 -4.53
C GLY A 386 -29.30 -19.60 -3.87
N GLY A 387 -30.16 -19.59 -2.83
CA GLY A 387 -30.64 -20.82 -2.19
C GLY A 387 -29.58 -21.55 -1.34
N LEU A 388 -28.53 -20.85 -0.94
CA LEU A 388 -27.46 -21.40 -0.10
C LEU A 388 -27.96 -21.63 1.33
N PRO A 389 -27.49 -22.72 2.02
CA PRO A 389 -27.74 -22.90 3.44
C PRO A 389 -27.06 -21.78 4.24
N LEU A 390 -27.61 -21.44 5.42
CA LEU A 390 -26.99 -20.46 6.31
C LEU A 390 -25.60 -20.91 6.77
N VAL A 391 -25.46 -22.23 7.00
CA VAL A 391 -24.24 -22.85 7.55
C VAL A 391 -24.01 -24.16 6.82
N SER A 392 -22.74 -24.50 6.53
CA SER A 392 -22.30 -25.77 6.00
C SER A 392 -21.30 -26.44 6.95
N ALA A 393 -21.08 -27.77 6.77
CA ALA A 393 -20.13 -28.49 7.59
C ALA A 393 -18.71 -27.94 7.47
N GLU A 394 -18.30 -27.59 6.24
CA GLU A 394 -16.99 -27.02 5.97
C GLU A 394 -16.84 -25.62 6.58
N SER A 395 -17.88 -24.78 6.50
CA SER A 395 -17.86 -23.45 7.11
C SER A 395 -17.69 -23.48 8.63
N LEU A 396 -18.29 -24.46 9.31
CA LEU A 396 -18.09 -24.66 10.76
C LEU A 396 -16.72 -25.19 11.09
N TYR A 397 -16.21 -26.11 10.28
CA TYR A 397 -14.85 -26.65 10.44
C TYR A 397 -13.82 -25.52 10.30
N GLU A 398 -13.89 -24.73 9.23
CA GLU A 398 -12.96 -23.62 8.99
C GLU A 398 -13.09 -22.53 10.07
N LEU A 399 -14.28 -22.17 10.48
CA LEU A 399 -14.48 -21.21 11.58
C LEU A 399 -13.83 -21.71 12.87
N ARG A 400 -14.01 -23.00 13.20
CA ARG A 400 -13.45 -23.59 14.43
C ARG A 400 -11.93 -23.69 14.37
N SER A 401 -11.37 -24.17 13.25
CA SER A 401 -9.93 -24.33 13.07
C SER A 401 -9.18 -22.98 13.06
N CYS A 402 -9.78 -21.95 12.47
CA CYS A 402 -9.20 -20.60 12.35
C CYS A 402 -9.60 -19.64 13.48
N THR A 403 -10.37 -20.07 14.50
CA THR A 403 -10.86 -19.18 15.58
C THR A 403 -9.73 -18.41 16.25
N VAL A 404 -8.64 -19.09 16.65
CA VAL A 404 -7.50 -18.44 17.32
C VAL A 404 -6.83 -17.43 16.40
N LEU A 405 -6.61 -17.79 15.14
CA LEU A 405 -6.04 -16.89 14.13
C LEU A 405 -6.91 -15.63 13.97
N LEU A 406 -8.21 -15.78 13.82
CA LEU A 406 -9.16 -14.66 13.66
C LEU A 406 -9.17 -13.74 14.90
N LEU A 407 -9.18 -14.33 16.11
CA LEU A 407 -9.12 -13.55 17.35
C LEU A 407 -7.81 -12.77 17.49
N LEU A 408 -6.67 -13.40 17.18
CA LEU A 408 -5.37 -12.73 17.15
C LEU A 408 -5.31 -11.63 16.10
N ALA A 409 -5.88 -11.87 14.92
CA ALA A 409 -5.94 -10.89 13.85
C ALA A 409 -6.83 -9.70 14.22
N VAL A 410 -7.99 -9.92 14.83
CA VAL A 410 -8.85 -8.83 15.31
C VAL A 410 -8.16 -8.05 16.43
N ALA A 411 -7.58 -8.72 17.43
CA ALA A 411 -6.87 -8.06 18.52
C ALA A 411 -5.67 -7.22 18.04
N GLY A 412 -4.87 -7.78 17.11
CA GLY A 412 -3.71 -7.09 16.52
C GLY A 412 -4.08 -5.92 15.61
N ALA A 413 -5.32 -5.89 15.06
CA ALA A 413 -5.84 -4.74 14.31
C ALA A 413 -6.26 -3.57 15.22
N THR A 414 -6.13 -3.70 16.55
CA THR A 414 -6.41 -2.69 17.57
C THR A 414 -5.13 -2.24 18.28
N PRO A 415 -5.15 -1.12 19.04
CA PRO A 415 -4.00 -0.68 19.83
C PRO A 415 -3.78 -1.51 21.12
N LEU A 416 -4.47 -2.65 21.30
CA LEU A 416 -4.46 -3.43 22.53
C LEU A 416 -3.02 -3.80 22.97
N ALA A 417 -2.23 -4.39 22.07
CA ALA A 417 -0.84 -4.76 22.37
C ALA A 417 0.01 -3.56 22.79
N LYS A 418 -0.13 -2.42 22.07
CA LYS A 418 0.55 -1.18 22.39
C LYS A 418 0.13 -0.63 23.76
N SER A 419 -1.16 -0.69 24.08
CA SER A 419 -1.70 -0.23 25.36
C SER A 419 -1.24 -1.09 26.52
N LEU A 420 -1.19 -2.43 26.33
CA LEU A 420 -0.65 -3.36 27.32
C LEU A 420 0.84 -3.09 27.59
N CYS A 421 1.66 -2.97 26.53
CA CYS A 421 3.07 -2.62 26.69
C CYS A 421 3.25 -1.28 27.42
N ALA A 422 2.46 -0.27 27.08
CA ALA A 422 2.49 1.03 27.75
C ALA A 422 2.10 0.93 29.24
N ALA A 423 1.13 0.07 29.57
CA ALA A 423 0.74 -0.18 30.97
C ALA A 423 1.86 -0.85 31.77
N VAL A 424 2.52 -1.86 31.19
CA VAL A 424 3.67 -2.52 31.81
C VAL A 424 4.85 -1.55 32.03
N GLN A 425 5.09 -0.66 31.06
CA GLN A 425 6.16 0.35 31.16
C GLN A 425 5.94 1.43 32.25
N ARG A 426 4.77 1.49 32.87
CA ARG A 426 4.52 2.46 33.95
C ARG A 426 5.33 2.15 35.23
N SER A 427 5.65 0.89 35.48
CA SER A 427 6.45 0.47 36.62
C SER A 427 7.93 0.31 36.25
N ARG A 428 8.83 0.52 37.25
CA ARG A 428 10.28 0.31 37.07
C ARG A 428 10.59 -1.17 36.74
N ALA A 429 9.97 -2.08 37.47
CA ALA A 429 10.12 -3.53 37.22
C ALA A 429 9.63 -3.90 35.81
N GLY A 430 8.50 -3.36 35.35
CA GLY A 430 7.97 -3.58 34.01
C GLY A 430 8.88 -3.06 32.90
N LYS A 431 9.50 -1.89 33.09
CA LYS A 431 10.52 -1.37 32.14
C LYS A 431 11.71 -2.31 32.03
N THR A 432 12.23 -2.79 33.17
CA THR A 432 13.38 -3.73 33.19
C THR A 432 12.99 -5.07 32.57
N ALA A 433 11.80 -5.60 32.89
CA ALA A 433 11.31 -6.85 32.29
C ALA A 433 11.19 -6.73 30.77
N LEU A 434 10.58 -5.66 30.26
CA LEU A 434 10.44 -5.44 28.81
C LEU A 434 11.79 -5.23 28.13
N ALA A 435 12.77 -4.58 28.78
CA ALA A 435 14.09 -4.39 28.22
C ALA A 435 14.82 -5.72 27.95
N VAL A 436 14.49 -6.77 28.72
CA VAL A 436 15.05 -8.12 28.54
C VAL A 436 14.14 -8.99 27.65
N LEU A 437 12.85 -8.99 27.92
CA LEU A 437 11.90 -9.87 27.22
C LEU A 437 11.68 -9.47 25.76
N GLU A 438 11.74 -8.17 25.44
CA GLU A 438 11.50 -7.70 24.09
C GLU A 438 12.54 -8.20 23.08
N PRO A 439 13.88 -8.08 23.28
CA PRO A 439 14.87 -8.64 22.38
C PRO A 439 14.73 -10.16 22.21
N VAL A 440 14.48 -10.89 23.30
CA VAL A 440 14.27 -12.35 23.27
C VAL A 440 13.02 -12.67 22.45
N GLY A 441 11.90 -11.99 22.71
CA GLY A 441 10.66 -12.19 21.99
C GLY A 441 10.78 -11.85 20.50
N LEU A 442 11.47 -10.78 20.15
CA LEU A 442 11.70 -10.41 18.74
C LEU A 442 12.60 -11.43 18.03
N THR A 443 13.62 -11.96 18.71
CA THR A 443 14.49 -13.02 18.15
C THR A 443 13.70 -14.32 17.94
N ALA A 444 12.90 -14.73 18.91
CA ALA A 444 12.01 -15.88 18.77
C ALA A 444 11.00 -15.69 17.63
N LEU A 445 10.39 -14.52 17.55
CA LEU A 445 9.46 -14.18 16.48
C LEU A 445 10.10 -14.22 15.10
N LEU A 446 11.32 -13.72 14.96
CA LEU A 446 12.09 -13.79 13.72
C LEU A 446 12.42 -15.26 13.36
N ALA A 447 12.80 -16.08 14.33
CA ALA A 447 13.08 -17.49 14.12
C ALA A 447 11.82 -18.26 13.65
N VAL A 448 10.66 -17.99 14.26
CA VAL A 448 9.37 -18.55 13.82
C VAL A 448 9.04 -18.12 12.39
N CYS A 449 9.16 -16.82 12.08
CA CYS A 449 8.95 -16.34 10.71
C CYS A 449 9.91 -17.01 9.72
N ALA A 450 11.17 -17.20 10.08
CA ALA A 450 12.16 -17.89 9.25
C ALA A 450 11.79 -19.36 9.02
N ALA A 451 11.30 -20.06 10.05
CA ALA A 451 10.84 -21.44 9.92
C ALA A 451 9.69 -21.57 8.92
N PHE A 452 8.65 -20.70 9.02
CA PHE A 452 7.57 -20.65 8.05
C PHE A 452 8.04 -20.35 6.61
N LEU A 453 9.05 -19.49 6.44
CA LEU A 453 9.60 -19.20 5.11
C LEU A 453 10.40 -20.34 4.51
N VAL A 454 11.10 -21.13 5.34
CA VAL A 454 11.88 -22.30 4.90
C VAL A 454 10.96 -23.48 4.55
N ASP A 455 9.87 -23.64 5.28
CA ASP A 455 8.85 -24.66 5.01
C ASP A 455 8.16 -24.49 3.64
N GLY A 456 8.40 -23.36 2.96
CA GLY A 456 7.85 -23.09 1.63
C GLY A 456 6.35 -22.81 1.63
N SER A 457 5.80 -22.42 2.79
CA SER A 457 4.41 -22.06 2.96
C SER A 457 3.94 -20.98 1.98
N PHE A 458 2.65 -20.96 1.72
CA PHE A 458 1.94 -19.96 0.91
C PHE A 458 2.37 -18.54 1.27
N ASN A 459 3.01 -17.85 0.34
CA ASN A 459 3.57 -16.52 0.58
C ASN A 459 3.25 -15.55 -0.57
N PRO A 460 1.96 -15.39 -0.93
CA PRO A 460 1.56 -14.43 -1.96
C PRO A 460 1.72 -13.02 -1.42
N PHE A 461 2.00 -12.09 -2.32
CA PHE A 461 1.89 -10.67 -2.04
C PHE A 461 0.74 -10.10 -2.86
N LEU A 462 -0.34 -9.72 -2.18
CA LEU A 462 -1.59 -9.31 -2.82
C LEU A 462 -1.40 -8.13 -3.77
N TYR A 463 -0.46 -7.23 -3.47
CA TYR A 463 -0.21 -6.04 -4.27
C TYR A 463 0.31 -6.32 -5.69
N PHE A 464 0.83 -7.52 -5.97
CA PHE A 464 1.21 -7.92 -7.33
C PHE A 464 0.02 -8.32 -8.21
N ARG A 465 -1.18 -8.42 -7.63
CA ARG A 465 -2.39 -8.74 -8.39
C ARG A 465 -3.06 -7.50 -8.99
N PHE A 466 -2.66 -6.29 -8.54
CA PHE A 466 -3.35 -5.04 -8.85
C PHE A 466 -2.48 -4.05 -9.62
#